data_c9a01dc319ec5cae4bb5933d753af56e
#
_entry.id   c9a01dc319ec5cae4bb5933d753af56e
#
_cell.length_a   1.000
_cell.length_b   1.000
_cell.length_c   1.000
_cell.angle_alpha   90.00
_cell.angle_beta   90.00
_cell.angle_gamma   90.00
#
_symmetry.space_group_name_H-M   'P 1'
#
loop_
_entity.id
_entity.type
_entity.pdbx_description
1 polymer ?
#
loop_
_entity_poly.entity_id
_entity_poly.type
_entity_poly.pdbx_seq_one_letter_code
_entity_poly.pdbx_strand_id
1 'polypeptide(L)'
;MFILAVGIGLIFFYVVAQKTIDSSSQERMKTNVARQSEHLRTILNIHYSYLEGVAEKIAESNELMNEENKEVLTVFQKNTSLDRLALIDPEGNAYYDNGVEKNVSHRRYFKEGINGNRTLSDPLESSVDQETRVVLGV
;
A
#
# COMPACT_ATOMS: atom_id res chain seq x y z
N MET A 1 -6.50 42.34 -48.19
CA MET A 1 -5.66 41.13 -48.23
C MET A 1 -4.79 40.97 -46.99
N PHE A 2 -4.17 42.01 -46.44
CA PHE A 2 -3.30 41.91 -45.27
C PHE A 2 -3.99 41.40 -43.99
N ILE A 3 -5.19 41.89 -43.68
CA ILE A 3 -5.96 41.54 -42.48
C ILE A 3 -6.38 40.07 -42.49
N LEU A 4 -6.67 39.53 -43.66
CA LEU A 4 -7.09 38.14 -43.83
C LEU A 4 -5.92 37.15 -43.58
N ALA A 5 -4.72 37.50 -44.02
CA ALA A 5 -3.50 36.72 -43.77
C ALA A 5 -3.10 36.73 -42.29
N VAL A 6 -3.24 37.86 -41.57
CA VAL A 6 -2.98 37.94 -40.14
C VAL A 6 -4.00 37.12 -39.33
N GLY A 7 -5.28 37.14 -39.72
CA GLY A 7 -6.32 36.36 -39.07
C GLY A 7 -6.09 34.86 -39.18
N ILE A 8 -5.69 34.37 -40.35
CA ILE A 8 -5.35 32.95 -40.57
C ILE A 8 -4.13 32.55 -39.73
N GLY A 9 -3.10 33.39 -39.68
CA GLY A 9 -1.90 33.16 -38.88
C GLY A 9 -2.19 33.03 -37.38
N LEU A 10 -3.08 33.89 -36.84
CA LEU A 10 -3.50 33.83 -35.43
C LEU A 10 -4.28 32.58 -35.11
N ILE A 11 -5.21 32.15 -36.00
CA ILE A 11 -5.97 30.91 -35.81
C ILE A 11 -5.05 29.70 -35.84
N PHE A 12 -4.13 29.64 -36.80
CA PHE A 12 -3.14 28.56 -36.90
C PHE A 12 -2.27 28.50 -35.64
N PHE A 13 -1.74 29.62 -35.19
CA PHE A 13 -0.94 29.70 -33.95
C PHE A 13 -1.74 29.23 -32.72
N TYR A 14 -3.00 29.63 -32.62
CA TYR A 14 -3.87 29.22 -31.53
C TYR A 14 -4.10 27.70 -31.50
N VAL A 15 -4.39 27.10 -32.65
CA VAL A 15 -4.61 25.65 -32.78
C VAL A 15 -3.35 24.87 -32.44
N VAL A 16 -2.18 25.30 -32.94
CA VAL A 16 -0.90 24.67 -32.66
C VAL A 16 -0.54 24.81 -31.17
N ALA A 17 -0.74 26.00 -30.58
CA ALA A 17 -0.46 26.23 -29.18
C ALA A 17 -1.35 25.36 -28.27
N GLN A 18 -2.64 25.28 -28.54
CA GLN A 18 -3.55 24.38 -27.80
C GLN A 18 -3.12 22.93 -27.90
N LYS A 19 -2.86 22.43 -29.10
CA LYS A 19 -2.43 21.04 -29.27
C LYS A 19 -1.12 20.73 -28.56
N THR A 20 -0.18 21.68 -28.55
CA THR A 20 1.11 21.54 -27.84
C THR A 20 0.92 21.55 -26.31
N ILE A 21 0.05 22.40 -25.78
CA ILE A 21 -0.26 22.48 -24.36
C ILE A 21 -0.94 21.18 -23.89
N ASP A 22 -1.93 20.70 -24.62
CA ASP A 22 -2.67 19.48 -24.29
C ASP A 22 -1.75 18.25 -24.30
N SER A 23 -0.90 18.10 -25.33
CA SER A 23 0.04 16.98 -25.40
C SER A 23 1.10 17.01 -24.28
N SER A 24 1.66 18.18 -24.00
CA SER A 24 2.63 18.38 -22.90
C SER A 24 2.00 18.13 -21.52
N SER A 25 0.75 18.53 -21.34
CA SER A 25 0.02 18.31 -20.09
C SER A 25 -0.25 16.83 -19.86
N GLN A 26 -0.71 16.11 -20.88
CA GLN A 26 -0.95 14.68 -20.80
C GLN A 26 0.35 13.88 -20.55
N GLU A 27 1.45 14.24 -21.19
CA GLU A 27 2.74 13.59 -21.00
C GLU A 27 3.28 13.80 -19.57
N ARG A 28 3.19 15.04 -19.07
CA ARG A 28 3.55 15.34 -17.66
C ARG A 28 2.68 14.57 -16.68
N MET A 29 1.39 14.47 -16.93
CA MET A 29 0.47 13.71 -16.08
C MET A 29 0.83 12.22 -16.06
N LYS A 30 1.07 11.59 -17.22
CA LYS A 30 1.52 10.19 -17.31
C LYS A 30 2.83 9.96 -16.57
N THR A 31 3.81 10.86 -16.74
CA THR A 31 5.11 10.75 -16.06
C THR A 31 4.96 10.89 -14.54
N ASN A 32 4.12 11.81 -14.06
CA ASN A 32 3.87 11.98 -12.64
C ASN A 32 3.16 10.77 -12.03
N VAL A 33 2.15 10.22 -12.71
CA VAL A 33 1.45 9.01 -12.26
C VAL A 33 2.40 7.82 -12.21
N ALA A 34 3.22 7.63 -13.24
CA ALA A 34 4.22 6.55 -13.25
C ALA A 34 5.22 6.68 -12.10
N ARG A 35 5.71 7.90 -11.82
CA ARG A 35 6.64 8.16 -10.72
C ARG A 35 5.99 7.92 -9.35
N GLN A 36 4.75 8.37 -9.15
CA GLN A 36 4.02 8.13 -7.90
C GLN A 36 3.73 6.65 -7.68
N SER A 37 3.38 5.93 -8.74
CA SER A 37 3.17 4.48 -8.71
C SER A 37 4.43 3.73 -8.30
N GLU A 38 5.59 4.10 -8.88
CA GLU A 38 6.88 3.49 -8.53
C GLU A 38 7.30 3.82 -7.10
N HIS A 39 7.06 5.05 -6.65
CA HIS A 39 7.31 5.44 -5.27
C HIS A 39 6.46 4.63 -4.28
N LEU A 40 5.16 4.48 -4.56
CA LEU A 40 4.28 3.66 -3.74
C LEU A 40 4.73 2.19 -3.71
N ARG A 41 5.10 1.64 -4.87
CA ARG A 41 5.63 0.28 -4.99
C ARG A 41 6.89 0.08 -4.13
N THR A 42 7.78 1.06 -4.13
CA THR A 42 9.00 1.03 -3.31
C THR A 42 8.66 1.02 -1.82
N ILE A 43 7.73 1.87 -1.37
CA ILE A 43 7.27 1.92 0.02
C ILE A 43 6.65 0.57 0.43
N LEU A 44 5.78 0.01 -0.40
CA LEU A 44 5.17 -1.29 -0.13
C LEU A 44 6.22 -2.40 -0.01
N ASN A 45 7.20 -2.43 -0.91
CA ASN A 45 8.28 -3.42 -0.85
C ASN A 45 9.13 -3.29 0.42
N ILE A 46 9.40 -2.07 0.88
CA ILE A 46 10.11 -1.84 2.15
C ILE A 46 9.28 -2.40 3.32
N HIS A 47 7.99 -2.15 3.37
CA HIS A 47 7.13 -2.68 4.43
C HIS A 47 7.04 -4.21 4.38
N TYR A 48 6.93 -4.83 3.21
CA TYR A 48 6.98 -6.29 3.08
C TYR A 48 8.29 -6.86 3.61
N SER A 49 9.44 -6.27 3.25
CA SER A 49 10.73 -6.75 3.73
C SER A 49 10.86 -6.64 5.25
N TYR A 50 10.29 -5.60 5.84
CA TYR A 50 10.25 -5.47 7.30
C TYR A 50 9.36 -6.54 7.95
N LEU A 51 8.17 -6.78 7.41
CA LEU A 51 7.26 -7.80 7.92
C LEU A 51 7.86 -9.20 7.80
N GLU A 52 8.52 -9.52 6.67
CA GLU A 52 9.22 -10.78 6.48
C GLU A 52 10.35 -10.98 7.50
N GLY A 53 11.16 -9.95 7.77
CA GLY A 53 12.22 -10.03 8.78
C GLY A 53 11.67 -10.26 10.19
N VAL A 54 10.51 -9.68 10.52
CA VAL A 54 9.83 -9.95 11.81
C VAL A 54 9.25 -11.38 11.82
N ALA A 55 8.64 -11.81 10.73
CA ALA A 55 8.08 -13.16 10.61
C ALA A 55 9.18 -14.24 10.73
N GLU A 56 10.34 -14.04 10.10
CA GLU A 56 11.50 -14.93 10.26
C GLU A 56 11.96 -15.01 11.71
N LYS A 57 12.06 -13.87 12.38
CA LYS A 57 12.45 -13.83 13.80
C LYS A 57 11.47 -14.57 14.70
N ILE A 58 10.16 -14.39 14.47
CA ILE A 58 9.09 -15.06 15.22
C ILE A 58 9.09 -16.57 14.93
N ALA A 59 9.38 -16.98 13.69
CA ALA A 59 9.43 -18.39 13.30
C ALA A 59 10.56 -19.18 13.97
N GLU A 60 11.57 -18.51 14.53
CA GLU A 60 12.60 -19.18 15.36
C GLU A 60 12.06 -19.70 16.69
N SER A 61 10.90 -19.20 17.14
CA SER A 61 10.27 -19.64 18.38
C SER A 61 9.36 -20.85 18.19
N ASN A 62 9.27 -21.70 19.21
CA ASN A 62 8.43 -22.89 19.18
C ASN A 62 6.93 -22.56 19.39
N GLU A 63 6.61 -21.37 19.83
CA GLU A 63 5.24 -20.93 20.14
C GLU A 63 5.00 -19.54 19.58
N LEU A 64 4.01 -19.43 18.69
CA LEU A 64 3.72 -18.17 17.98
C LEU A 64 3.29 -17.05 18.95
N MET A 65 2.47 -17.37 19.94
CA MET A 65 1.84 -16.39 20.85
C MET A 65 2.54 -16.30 22.23
N ASN A 66 3.86 -16.52 22.27
CA ASN A 66 4.64 -16.33 23.51
C ASN A 66 4.84 -14.83 23.81
N GLU A 67 5.25 -14.52 25.05
CA GLU A 67 5.42 -13.12 25.49
C GLU A 67 6.55 -12.40 24.74
N GLU A 68 7.60 -13.10 24.33
CA GLU A 68 8.70 -12.54 23.54
C GLU A 68 8.20 -12.05 22.16
N ASN A 69 7.41 -12.85 21.47
CA ASN A 69 6.83 -12.50 20.18
C ASN A 69 5.83 -11.35 20.29
N LYS A 70 5.05 -11.27 21.36
CA LYS A 70 4.16 -10.15 21.65
C LYS A 70 4.94 -8.86 21.89
N GLU A 71 6.07 -8.94 22.59
CA GLU A 71 6.96 -7.79 22.80
C GLU A 71 7.58 -7.33 21.47
N VAL A 72 8.07 -8.26 20.64
CA VAL A 72 8.61 -7.98 19.30
C VAL A 72 7.55 -7.24 18.46
N LEU A 73 6.30 -7.71 18.44
CA LEU A 73 5.20 -7.08 17.73
C LEU A 73 4.99 -5.63 18.19
N THR A 74 4.94 -5.41 19.50
CA THR A 74 4.72 -4.08 20.10
C THR A 74 5.87 -3.12 19.80
N VAL A 75 7.12 -3.58 19.95
CA VAL A 75 8.31 -2.78 19.68
C VAL A 75 8.39 -2.41 18.19
N PHE A 76 8.07 -3.37 17.32
CA PHE A 76 8.11 -3.14 15.89
C PHE A 76 7.05 -2.15 15.45
N GLN A 77 5.81 -2.26 15.94
CA GLN A 77 4.74 -1.29 15.66
C GLN A 77 5.16 0.14 16.03
N LYS A 78 5.75 0.34 17.22
CA LYS A 78 6.19 1.66 17.68
C LYS A 78 7.32 2.28 16.84
N ASN A 79 8.11 1.46 16.15
CA ASN A 79 9.26 1.90 15.36
C ASN A 79 8.97 1.95 13.86
N THR A 80 7.75 1.68 13.44
CA THR A 80 7.33 1.74 12.03
C THR A 80 6.20 2.74 11.84
N SER A 81 5.91 3.07 10.59
CA SER A 81 4.74 3.88 10.22
C SER A 81 3.46 3.04 10.06
N LEU A 82 3.50 1.76 10.43
CA LEU A 82 2.34 0.88 10.41
C LEU A 82 1.42 1.22 11.59
N ASP A 83 0.15 1.34 11.32
CA ASP A 83 -0.84 1.74 12.31
C ASP A 83 -1.15 0.61 13.30
N ARG A 84 -1.22 -0.63 12.80
CA ARG A 84 -1.44 -1.85 13.56
C ARG A 84 -0.61 -3.01 13.04
N LEU A 85 -0.20 -3.88 13.93
CA LEU A 85 0.42 -5.17 13.61
C LEU A 85 -0.36 -6.30 14.27
N ALA A 86 -0.36 -7.46 13.64
CA ALA A 86 -0.93 -8.67 14.21
C ALA A 86 -0.11 -9.90 13.80
N LEU A 87 -0.01 -10.86 14.72
CA LEU A 87 0.36 -12.24 14.42
C LEU A 87 -0.91 -13.03 14.17
N ILE A 88 -0.90 -13.88 13.17
CA ILE A 88 -2.09 -14.68 12.83
C ILE A 88 -1.68 -16.14 12.78
N ASP A 89 -2.36 -16.97 13.58
CA ASP A 89 -2.14 -18.41 13.57
C ASP A 89 -2.77 -19.10 12.34
N PRO A 90 -2.45 -20.37 12.08
CA PRO A 90 -3.02 -21.11 10.95
C PRO A 90 -4.54 -21.23 10.97
N GLU A 91 -5.18 -21.12 12.13
CA GLU A 91 -6.63 -21.15 12.32
C GLU A 91 -7.29 -19.79 12.06
N GLY A 92 -6.46 -18.75 11.82
CA GLY A 92 -6.91 -17.39 11.53
C GLY A 92 -7.20 -16.55 12.77
N ASN A 93 -6.70 -16.93 13.94
CA ASN A 93 -6.78 -16.08 15.11
C ASN A 93 -5.66 -15.05 15.07
N ALA A 94 -6.03 -13.79 14.97
CA ALA A 94 -5.13 -12.66 14.94
C ALA A 94 -4.95 -12.07 16.33
N TYR A 95 -3.72 -11.99 16.79
CA TYR A 95 -3.30 -11.30 18.00
C TYR A 95 -2.66 -9.96 17.60
N TYR A 96 -3.29 -8.86 18.01
CA TYR A 96 -2.87 -7.50 17.66
C TYR A 96 -1.90 -6.91 18.70
N ASP A 97 -1.09 -5.93 18.26
CA ASP A 97 -0.12 -5.19 19.07
C ASP A 97 -0.71 -4.52 20.33
N ASN A 98 -2.01 -4.28 20.34
CA ASN A 98 -2.75 -3.72 21.48
C ASN A 98 -3.41 -4.77 22.38
N GLY A 99 -3.12 -6.05 22.19
CA GLY A 99 -3.67 -7.16 22.95
C GLY A 99 -5.07 -7.60 22.57
N VAL A 100 -5.67 -7.02 21.51
CA VAL A 100 -6.97 -7.45 21.00
C VAL A 100 -6.80 -8.74 20.20
N GLU A 101 -7.71 -9.67 20.35
CA GLU A 101 -7.77 -10.91 19.57
C GLU A 101 -9.02 -10.95 18.71
N LYS A 102 -8.88 -11.34 17.45
CA LYS A 102 -9.99 -11.49 16.49
C LYS A 102 -9.71 -12.66 15.54
N ASN A 103 -10.77 -13.38 15.17
CA ASN A 103 -10.64 -14.35 14.09
C ASN A 103 -10.86 -13.68 12.73
N VAL A 104 -9.88 -13.82 11.84
CA VAL A 104 -9.84 -13.24 10.50
C VAL A 104 -9.78 -14.29 9.38
N SER A 105 -10.05 -15.56 9.70
CA SER A 105 -10.00 -16.68 8.77
C SER A 105 -10.88 -16.51 7.52
N HIS A 106 -11.95 -15.73 7.63
CA HIS A 106 -12.86 -15.40 6.53
C HIS A 106 -12.29 -14.34 5.58
N ARG A 107 -11.28 -13.57 5.98
CA ARG A 107 -10.71 -12.48 5.21
C ARG A 107 -9.85 -13.00 4.05
N ARG A 108 -9.93 -12.31 2.90
CA ARG A 108 -9.19 -12.67 1.69
C ARG A 108 -7.68 -12.61 1.91
N TYR A 109 -7.16 -11.55 2.55
CA TYR A 109 -5.74 -11.40 2.81
C TYR A 109 -5.15 -12.54 3.65
N PHE A 110 -5.92 -13.10 4.62
CA PHE A 110 -5.50 -14.26 5.37
C PHE A 110 -5.40 -15.50 4.48
N LYS A 111 -6.44 -15.77 3.67
CA LYS A 111 -6.47 -16.94 2.78
C LYS A 111 -5.35 -16.94 1.73
N GLU A 112 -4.92 -15.76 1.30
CA GLU A 112 -3.82 -15.61 0.36
C GLU A 112 -2.47 -15.68 1.09
N GLY A 113 -2.33 -15.05 2.26
CA GLY A 113 -1.11 -15.01 3.06
C GLY A 113 -0.70 -16.37 3.60
N ILE A 114 -1.63 -17.19 4.08
CA ILE A 114 -1.33 -18.54 4.61
C ILE A 114 -0.73 -19.50 3.56
N ASN A 115 -0.87 -19.16 2.28
CA ASN A 115 -0.22 -19.87 1.18
C ASN A 115 1.17 -19.34 0.83
N GLY A 116 1.76 -18.47 1.66
CA GLY A 116 3.07 -17.87 1.45
C GLY A 116 3.10 -16.74 0.43
N ASN A 117 1.98 -16.10 0.14
CA ASN A 117 1.90 -14.97 -0.77
C ASN A 117 1.94 -13.65 0.00
N ARG A 118 2.70 -12.67 -0.53
CA ARG A 118 2.54 -11.27 -0.11
C ARG A 118 1.14 -10.78 -0.50
N THR A 119 0.43 -10.17 0.45
CA THR A 119 -0.94 -9.72 0.22
C THR A 119 -1.08 -8.22 0.46
N LEU A 120 -1.90 -7.59 -0.36
CA LEU A 120 -2.37 -6.22 -0.20
C LEU A 120 -3.88 -6.24 -0.33
N SER A 121 -4.59 -5.90 0.76
CA SER A 121 -6.05 -5.87 0.69
C SER A 121 -6.57 -4.63 -0.01
N ASP A 122 -7.77 -4.72 -0.57
CA ASP A 122 -8.59 -3.53 -0.81
C ASP A 122 -8.86 -2.81 0.52
N PRO A 123 -9.23 -1.52 0.52
CA PRO A 123 -9.70 -0.84 1.72
C PRO A 123 -10.83 -1.63 2.38
N LEU A 124 -10.67 -1.97 3.65
CA LEU A 124 -11.62 -2.75 4.41
C LEU A 124 -11.85 -2.13 5.80
N GLU A 125 -13.02 -2.41 6.35
CA GLU A 125 -13.33 -2.02 7.72
C GLU A 125 -12.61 -2.95 8.71
N SER A 126 -11.85 -2.34 9.62
CA SER A 126 -11.10 -3.04 10.66
C SER A 126 -12.04 -3.67 11.67
N SER A 127 -11.80 -4.93 12.01
CA SER A 127 -12.55 -5.65 13.04
C SER A 127 -12.21 -5.20 14.49
N VAL A 128 -11.18 -4.35 14.63
CA VAL A 128 -10.73 -3.86 15.94
C VAL A 128 -11.43 -2.56 16.35
N ASP A 129 -11.53 -1.60 15.41
CA ASP A 129 -12.00 -0.23 15.69
C ASP A 129 -12.91 0.37 14.61
N GLN A 130 -13.30 -0.41 13.61
CA GLN A 130 -14.18 -0.04 12.49
C GLN A 130 -13.63 1.06 11.56
N GLU A 131 -12.36 1.43 11.70
CA GLU A 131 -11.72 2.34 10.75
C GLU A 131 -11.39 1.64 9.43
N THR A 132 -11.41 2.42 8.35
CA THR A 132 -11.03 1.89 7.02
C THR A 132 -9.52 1.79 6.91
N ARG A 133 -9.03 0.58 6.65
CA ARG A 133 -7.60 0.27 6.52
C ARG A 133 -7.30 -0.59 5.30
N VAL A 134 -6.04 -0.54 4.90
CA VAL A 134 -5.46 -1.49 3.95
C VAL A 134 -4.53 -2.41 4.73
N VAL A 135 -4.61 -3.69 4.49
CA VAL A 135 -3.82 -4.72 5.19
C VAL A 135 -2.73 -5.26 4.27
N LEU A 136 -1.50 -5.27 4.78
CA LEU A 136 -0.35 -5.94 4.20
C LEU A 136 -0.13 -7.26 4.95
N GLY A 137 0.10 -8.36 4.25
CA GLY A 137 0.41 -9.66 4.83
C GLY A 137 1.59 -10.33 4.13
N VAL A 138 2.34 -11.10 4.89
CA VAL A 138 3.46 -11.93 4.43
C VAL A 138 3.29 -13.34 4.97
#